data_e95d711cad5a43e339294e1abecfc698
#
_entry.id   e95d711cad5a43e339294e1abecfc698
#
_cell.length_a   1.000
_cell.length_b   1.000
_cell.length_c   1.000
_cell.angle_alpha   90.00
_cell.angle_beta   90.00
_cell.angle_gamma   90.00
#
_symmetry.space_group_name_H-M   'P 1'
#
loop_
_entity.id
_entity.type
_entity.pdbx_description
1 polymer ?
#
loop_
_entity_poly.entity_id
_entity_poly.type
_entity_poly.pdbx_seq_one_letter_code
_entity_poly.pdbx_strand_id
1 'polypeptide(L)'
;MSFESQNKVTVIADEKCWIEQTALDQLAVVAALPGVTRAVGLPDLHPGKTPVGVAVETENIIYPHLIGNDLGCGMGLFETNCRVKKYRQEKFVKRLGEIEALREVRIENPFSEESPILDLGTVGGGNHFAEFQTVEEVNDEETFSSLEIDKSRVLLLVHSGSRGYGDRVMDQFGDLGGIQSGTERAGAYMLSHDNALLWASRNRYTVALKLTEYLGYSSGLRTVLDCCHNFVERT
;
A
#
# COMPACT_ATOMS: atom_id res chain seq x y z
N MET A 1 -23.85 -17.11 29.04
CA MET A 1 -22.72 -16.76 28.16
C MET A 1 -23.24 -16.90 26.73
N SER A 2 -23.52 -15.77 26.09
CA SER A 2 -24.24 -15.70 24.81
C SER A 2 -23.30 -16.08 23.65
N PHE A 3 -23.82 -16.96 22.79
CA PHE A 3 -23.21 -17.46 21.55
C PHE A 3 -23.22 -16.39 20.43
N GLU A 4 -22.68 -15.20 20.63
CA GLU A 4 -22.59 -14.16 19.60
C GLU A 4 -21.29 -14.21 18.76
N SER A 5 -20.33 -15.07 19.09
CA SER A 5 -19.00 -15.03 18.43
C SER A 5 -18.93 -15.76 17.09
N GLN A 6 -19.88 -16.63 16.74
CA GLN A 6 -19.77 -17.47 15.51
C GLN A 6 -20.18 -16.74 14.22
N ASN A 7 -20.76 -15.54 14.29
CA ASN A 7 -21.23 -14.81 13.09
C ASN A 7 -20.31 -13.67 12.64
N LYS A 8 -19.22 -13.40 13.36
CA LYS A 8 -18.35 -12.25 13.08
C LYS A 8 -17.21 -12.55 12.08
N VAL A 9 -16.87 -13.81 11.90
CA VAL A 9 -15.77 -14.24 11.02
C VAL A 9 -16.31 -14.72 9.69
N THR A 10 -15.74 -14.16 8.62
CA THR A 10 -15.96 -14.61 7.24
C THR A 10 -14.61 -14.82 6.57
N VAL A 11 -14.45 -15.86 5.75
CA VAL A 11 -13.25 -16.04 4.92
C VAL A 11 -13.69 -16.05 3.47
N ILE A 12 -13.09 -15.17 2.67
CA ILE A 12 -13.29 -15.06 1.23
C ILE A 12 -12.14 -15.83 0.56
N ALA A 13 -12.37 -17.09 0.22
CA ALA A 13 -11.38 -17.92 -0.45
C ALA A 13 -12.11 -18.89 -1.38
N ASP A 14 -11.49 -19.23 -2.49
CA ASP A 14 -11.98 -20.33 -3.33
C ASP A 14 -11.46 -21.68 -2.82
N GLU A 15 -11.98 -22.79 -3.39
CA GLU A 15 -11.60 -24.15 -2.96
C GLU A 15 -10.11 -24.49 -3.21
N LYS A 16 -9.38 -23.66 -3.97
CA LYS A 16 -7.96 -23.83 -4.29
C LYS A 16 -7.06 -23.00 -3.41
N CYS A 17 -7.61 -22.01 -2.68
CA CYS A 17 -6.85 -21.20 -1.75
C CYS A 17 -6.52 -22.01 -0.49
N TRP A 18 -5.24 -22.30 -0.29
CA TRP A 18 -4.78 -22.89 0.96
C TRP A 18 -4.50 -21.79 1.98
N ILE A 19 -5.21 -21.86 3.11
CA ILE A 19 -5.04 -20.91 4.23
C ILE A 19 -4.54 -21.69 5.44
N GLU A 20 -3.47 -21.18 6.06
CA GLU A 20 -2.90 -21.77 7.26
C GLU A 20 -3.86 -21.69 8.46
N GLN A 21 -3.97 -22.77 9.23
CA GLN A 21 -4.82 -22.78 10.43
C GLN A 21 -4.42 -21.66 11.43
N THR A 22 -3.12 -21.39 11.55
CA THR A 22 -2.61 -20.29 12.40
C THR A 22 -3.20 -18.93 12.01
N ALA A 23 -3.40 -18.66 10.72
CA ALA A 23 -4.00 -17.42 10.25
C ALA A 23 -5.50 -17.35 10.62
N LEU A 24 -6.21 -18.46 10.51
CA LEU A 24 -7.62 -18.57 10.93
C LEU A 24 -7.76 -18.36 12.46
N ASP A 25 -6.85 -18.94 13.24
CA ASP A 25 -6.83 -18.76 14.69
C ASP A 25 -6.54 -17.29 15.07
N GLN A 26 -5.61 -16.65 14.39
CA GLN A 26 -5.33 -15.22 14.57
C GLN A 26 -6.55 -14.35 14.18
N LEU A 27 -7.25 -14.68 13.10
CA LEU A 27 -8.47 -13.98 12.67
C LEU A 27 -9.57 -14.10 13.73
N ALA A 28 -9.72 -15.29 14.33
CA ALA A 28 -10.68 -15.52 15.42
C ALA A 28 -10.34 -14.69 16.67
N VAL A 29 -9.05 -14.55 17.00
CA VAL A 29 -8.58 -13.69 18.11
C VAL A 29 -8.93 -12.22 17.82
N VAL A 30 -8.72 -11.74 16.59
CA VAL A 30 -9.10 -10.37 16.19
C VAL A 30 -10.61 -10.17 16.30
N ALA A 31 -11.42 -11.13 15.84
CA ALA A 31 -12.88 -11.05 15.92
C ALA A 31 -13.42 -11.00 17.37
N ALA A 32 -12.63 -11.49 18.33
CA ALA A 32 -12.98 -11.45 19.76
C ALA A 32 -12.62 -10.13 20.45
N LEU A 33 -11.92 -9.22 19.79
CA LEU A 33 -11.55 -7.92 20.38
C LEU A 33 -12.82 -7.07 20.64
N PRO A 34 -12.81 -6.25 21.71
CA PRO A 34 -13.91 -5.33 22.01
C PRO A 34 -14.28 -4.44 20.82
N GLY A 35 -15.56 -4.26 20.56
CA GLY A 35 -16.04 -3.39 19.48
C GLY A 35 -15.83 -3.93 18.06
N VAL A 36 -15.17 -5.07 17.85
CA VAL A 36 -15.16 -5.72 16.54
C VAL A 36 -16.54 -6.29 16.24
N THR A 37 -17.14 -5.86 15.15
CA THR A 37 -18.43 -6.31 14.64
C THR A 37 -18.27 -7.36 13.56
N ARG A 38 -17.20 -7.26 12.75
CA ARG A 38 -16.92 -8.19 11.67
C ARG A 38 -15.41 -8.30 11.43
N ALA A 39 -14.92 -9.51 11.14
CA ALA A 39 -13.57 -9.79 10.69
C ALA A 39 -13.61 -10.68 9.45
N VAL A 40 -12.99 -10.23 8.37
CA VAL A 40 -12.99 -10.89 7.06
C VAL A 40 -11.57 -11.25 6.69
N GLY A 41 -11.30 -12.55 6.50
CA GLY A 41 -10.08 -13.04 5.86
C GLY A 41 -10.21 -12.97 4.35
N LEU A 42 -9.25 -12.35 3.69
CA LEU A 42 -9.15 -12.21 2.24
C LEU A 42 -8.44 -13.44 1.63
N PRO A 43 -8.42 -13.61 0.30
CA PRO A 43 -7.81 -14.79 -0.34
C PRO A 43 -6.31 -14.98 -0.05
N ASP A 44 -5.62 -13.91 0.33
CA ASP A 44 -4.21 -13.89 0.71
C ASP A 44 -3.98 -13.94 2.24
N LEU A 45 -5.00 -14.34 3.01
CA LEU A 45 -4.91 -14.46 4.47
C LEU A 45 -3.73 -15.38 4.88
N HIS A 46 -2.79 -14.83 5.64
CA HIS A 46 -1.64 -15.57 6.16
C HIS A 46 -1.21 -15.08 7.55
N PRO A 47 -0.45 -15.89 8.32
CA PRO A 47 -0.04 -15.51 9.66
C PRO A 47 1.07 -14.44 9.64
N GLY A 48 0.99 -13.50 10.60
CA GLY A 48 1.99 -12.47 10.87
C GLY A 48 2.10 -12.20 12.36
N LYS A 49 2.59 -11.01 12.74
CA LYS A 49 2.43 -10.52 14.13
C LYS A 49 0.96 -10.37 14.51
N THR A 50 0.17 -9.92 13.56
CA THR A 50 -1.29 -9.96 13.46
C THR A 50 -1.63 -10.62 12.14
N PRO A 51 -2.86 -11.15 11.93
CA PRO A 51 -3.22 -11.77 10.65
C PRO A 51 -3.08 -10.74 9.53
N VAL A 52 -2.53 -11.15 8.39
CA VAL A 52 -2.36 -10.34 7.18
C VAL A 52 -3.39 -10.78 6.14
N GLY A 53 -3.84 -9.87 5.28
CA GLY A 53 -4.93 -10.15 4.34
C GLY A 53 -6.29 -10.16 5.05
N VAL A 54 -6.58 -9.13 5.85
CA VAL A 54 -7.82 -9.03 6.62
C VAL A 54 -8.48 -7.66 6.45
N ALA A 55 -9.81 -7.65 6.53
CA ALA A 55 -10.62 -6.45 6.73
C ALA A 55 -11.40 -6.60 8.03
N VAL A 56 -11.34 -5.58 8.88
CA VAL A 56 -11.96 -5.60 10.21
C VAL A 56 -12.87 -4.39 10.38
N GLU A 57 -14.13 -4.64 10.68
CA GLU A 57 -15.08 -3.60 11.04
C GLU A 57 -15.16 -3.48 12.56
N THR A 58 -15.08 -2.24 13.04
CA THR A 58 -15.14 -1.95 14.48
C THR A 58 -16.14 -0.86 14.78
N GLU A 59 -16.80 -0.94 15.92
CA GLU A 59 -17.70 0.08 16.43
C GLU A 59 -17.06 0.82 17.61
N ASN A 60 -16.94 2.14 17.45
CA ASN A 60 -16.44 3.06 18.49
C ASN A 60 -14.98 2.84 18.96
N ILE A 61 -14.16 2.06 18.25
CA ILE A 61 -12.77 1.80 18.63
C ILE A 61 -11.89 1.62 17.39
N ILE A 62 -10.66 2.10 17.46
CA ILE A 62 -9.63 1.93 16.42
C ILE A 62 -8.50 1.09 17.02
N TYR A 63 -7.99 0.14 16.26
CA TYR A 63 -6.88 -0.72 16.63
C TYR A 63 -5.64 -0.46 15.76
N PRO A 64 -4.78 0.54 16.08
CA PRO A 64 -3.60 0.85 15.28
C PRO A 64 -2.69 -0.35 15.05
N HIS A 65 -2.53 -1.22 16.06
CA HIS A 65 -1.67 -2.39 15.98
C HIS A 65 -2.13 -3.44 14.93
N LEU A 66 -3.42 -3.44 14.55
CA LEU A 66 -3.91 -4.31 13.47
C LEU A 66 -3.50 -3.79 12.10
N ILE A 67 -3.31 -2.48 11.95
CA ILE A 67 -2.78 -1.88 10.73
C ILE A 67 -1.26 -2.06 10.65
N GLY A 68 -0.58 -1.94 11.79
CA GLY A 68 0.87 -2.03 11.86
C GLY A 68 1.58 -0.74 11.43
N ASN A 69 2.88 -0.84 11.26
CA ASN A 69 3.76 0.31 11.00
C ASN A 69 3.86 0.71 9.52
N ASP A 70 3.39 -0.12 8.59
CA ASP A 70 3.46 0.23 7.17
C ASP A 70 2.15 0.87 6.67
N LEU A 71 1.76 1.96 7.36
CA LEU A 71 0.59 2.75 7.01
C LEU A 71 0.66 3.23 5.56
N GLY A 72 -0.45 3.12 4.83
CA GLY A 72 -0.52 3.53 3.44
C GLY A 72 0.29 2.63 2.49
N CYS A 73 0.78 1.45 2.95
CA CYS A 73 1.29 0.44 2.03
C CYS A 73 0.28 0.20 0.93
N GLY A 74 0.74 0.20 -0.32
CA GLY A 74 -0.14 0.16 -1.46
C GLY A 74 0.61 0.15 -2.78
N MET A 75 -0.15 0.15 -3.87
CA MET A 75 0.33 0.06 -5.24
C MET A 75 0.03 1.34 -6.01
N GLY A 76 1.07 1.92 -6.63
CA GLY A 76 0.93 2.99 -7.61
C GLY A 76 1.25 2.47 -9.01
N LEU A 77 0.33 2.62 -9.95
CA LEU A 77 0.53 2.30 -11.36
C LEU A 77 0.73 3.60 -12.15
N PHE A 78 1.83 3.69 -12.85
CA PHE A 78 2.23 4.88 -13.60
C PHE A 78 2.45 4.53 -15.08
N GLU A 79 1.85 5.30 -15.96
CA GLU A 79 2.15 5.22 -17.40
C GLU A 79 3.37 6.09 -17.71
N THR A 80 4.37 5.49 -18.36
CA THR A 80 5.60 6.18 -18.73
C THR A 80 5.56 6.70 -20.17
N ASN A 81 6.48 7.58 -20.53
CA ASN A 81 6.67 8.01 -21.92
C ASN A 81 7.48 7.00 -22.78
N CYS A 82 7.86 5.85 -22.21
CA CYS A 82 8.58 4.81 -22.94
C CYS A 82 7.62 4.00 -23.80
N ARG A 83 7.87 3.95 -25.11
CA ARG A 83 7.11 3.06 -26.00
C ARG A 83 7.62 1.63 -25.88
N VAL A 84 6.72 0.63 -25.78
CA VAL A 84 7.07 -0.80 -25.70
C VAL A 84 8.04 -1.20 -26.82
N LYS A 85 7.85 -0.70 -28.05
CA LYS A 85 8.75 -0.95 -29.18
C LYS A 85 10.19 -0.44 -28.96
N LYS A 86 10.37 0.55 -28.07
CA LYS A 86 11.68 1.13 -27.73
C LYS A 86 12.26 0.55 -26.44
N TYR A 87 11.46 -0.18 -25.68
CA TYR A 87 11.90 -0.85 -24.46
C TYR A 87 12.95 -1.92 -24.80
N ARG A 88 14.04 -1.92 -24.05
CA ARG A 88 15.12 -2.91 -24.14
C ARG A 88 15.51 -3.28 -22.72
N GLN A 89 15.02 -4.42 -22.26
CA GLN A 89 15.20 -4.89 -20.88
C GLN A 89 16.67 -4.85 -20.45
N GLU A 90 17.59 -5.38 -21.28
CA GLU A 90 19.02 -5.40 -20.98
C GLU A 90 19.61 -4.00 -20.72
N LYS A 91 19.16 -2.99 -21.49
CA LYS A 91 19.60 -1.60 -21.28
C LYS A 91 19.04 -1.02 -19.98
N PHE A 92 17.79 -1.32 -19.63
CA PHE A 92 17.20 -0.90 -18.38
C PHE A 92 17.90 -1.53 -17.19
N VAL A 93 18.10 -2.86 -17.21
CA VAL A 93 18.83 -3.61 -16.17
C VAL A 93 20.24 -3.05 -15.99
N LYS A 94 20.98 -2.84 -17.11
CA LYS A 94 22.33 -2.29 -17.05
C LYS A 94 22.32 -0.90 -16.39
N ARG A 95 21.48 0.02 -16.85
CA ARG A 95 21.41 1.39 -16.30
C ARG A 95 20.98 1.39 -14.84
N LEU A 96 19.96 0.60 -14.47
CA LEU A 96 19.52 0.50 -13.08
C LEU A 96 20.60 -0.10 -12.18
N GLY A 97 21.41 -1.02 -12.69
CA GLY A 97 22.57 -1.56 -11.96
C GLY A 97 23.70 -0.56 -11.72
N GLU A 98 23.69 0.60 -12.39
CA GLU A 98 24.65 1.69 -12.19
C GLU A 98 24.23 2.64 -11.02
N ILE A 99 23.00 2.49 -10.49
CA ILE A 99 22.51 3.28 -9.35
C ILE A 99 22.81 2.52 -8.05
N GLU A 100 23.62 3.09 -7.17
CA GLU A 100 23.82 2.52 -5.83
C GLU A 100 22.59 2.73 -4.94
N ALA A 101 21.96 3.92 -5.04
CA ALA A 101 20.74 4.20 -4.30
C ALA A 101 19.85 5.22 -5.04
N LEU A 102 18.55 4.96 -5.07
CA LEU A 102 17.57 5.82 -5.74
C LEU A 102 17.53 7.25 -5.14
N ARG A 103 17.95 7.42 -3.87
CA ARG A 103 18.09 8.74 -3.23
C ARG A 103 19.07 9.66 -3.93
N GLU A 104 20.04 9.11 -4.68
CA GLU A 104 21.06 9.87 -5.41
C GLU A 104 20.53 10.51 -6.70
N VAL A 105 19.42 9.99 -7.21
CA VAL A 105 18.75 10.56 -8.37
C VAL A 105 18.08 11.87 -7.97
N ARG A 106 18.59 12.97 -8.52
CA ARG A 106 18.02 14.31 -8.29
C ARG A 106 16.83 14.53 -9.20
N ILE A 107 15.77 15.05 -8.62
CA ILE A 107 14.56 15.51 -9.32
C ILE A 107 14.17 16.85 -8.74
N GLU A 108 13.46 17.68 -9.53
CA GLU A 108 12.72 18.81 -8.96
C GLU A 108 11.62 18.30 -8.05
N ASN A 109 11.39 18.99 -6.93
CA ASN A 109 10.30 18.62 -6.02
C ASN A 109 8.94 18.78 -6.72
N PRO A 110 8.18 17.69 -6.94
CA PRO A 110 6.89 17.77 -7.61
C PRO A 110 5.77 18.25 -6.68
N PHE A 111 6.06 18.46 -5.39
CA PHE A 111 5.10 18.86 -4.37
C PHE A 111 5.45 20.24 -3.82
N SER A 112 4.45 20.99 -3.33
CA SER A 112 4.68 22.29 -2.69
C SER A 112 5.53 22.15 -1.41
N GLU A 113 6.28 23.20 -1.04
CA GLU A 113 7.30 23.21 0.02
C GLU A 113 6.80 22.84 1.43
N GLU A 114 5.49 22.81 1.67
CA GLU A 114 4.90 22.51 2.98
C GLU A 114 4.98 21.05 3.40
N SER A 115 5.47 20.16 2.54
CA SER A 115 5.60 18.75 2.87
C SER A 115 7.03 18.43 3.26
N PRO A 116 7.29 17.84 4.43
CA PRO A 116 8.65 17.39 4.77
C PRO A 116 9.08 16.30 3.77
N ILE A 117 9.95 16.71 2.82
CA ILE A 117 10.44 15.86 1.71
C ILE A 117 11.51 14.87 2.20
N LEU A 118 11.82 14.90 3.48
CA LEU A 118 12.81 14.01 4.07
C LEU A 118 12.46 12.56 3.72
N ASP A 119 13.29 11.98 2.87
CA ASP A 119 13.32 10.57 2.49
C ASP A 119 12.30 10.08 1.43
N LEU A 120 11.58 10.97 0.71
CA LEU A 120 10.76 10.55 -0.43
C LEU A 120 11.61 9.92 -1.56
N GLY A 121 11.00 8.92 -2.23
CA GLY A 121 11.65 8.21 -3.35
C GLY A 121 12.45 7.02 -2.87
N THR A 122 12.01 6.35 -1.82
CA THR A 122 12.59 5.11 -1.31
C THR A 122 11.60 3.94 -1.46
N VAL A 123 12.04 2.85 -2.08
CA VAL A 123 11.21 1.64 -2.22
C VAL A 123 11.07 0.94 -0.88
N GLY A 124 12.17 0.70 -0.18
CA GLY A 124 12.24 -0.06 1.06
C GLY A 124 12.67 -1.50 0.85
N GLY A 125 12.48 -2.31 1.87
CA GLY A 125 12.80 -3.75 1.87
C GLY A 125 11.54 -4.61 1.98
N GLY A 126 11.74 -5.92 2.16
CA GLY A 126 10.64 -6.89 2.27
C GLY A 126 9.98 -7.16 0.92
N ASN A 127 8.66 -7.06 0.89
CA ASN A 127 7.85 -7.27 -0.31
C ASN A 127 7.67 -6.01 -1.17
N HIS A 128 8.34 -4.90 -0.85
CA HIS A 128 8.28 -3.67 -1.64
C HIS A 128 9.12 -3.80 -2.91
N PHE A 129 8.63 -3.23 -3.99
CA PHE A 129 9.29 -3.27 -5.29
C PHE A 129 8.88 -2.08 -6.19
N ALA A 130 9.62 -1.93 -7.28
CA ALA A 130 9.25 -1.12 -8.43
C ALA A 130 9.61 -1.89 -9.69
N GLU A 131 8.63 -2.16 -10.56
CA GLU A 131 8.84 -2.98 -11.76
C GLU A 131 8.18 -2.38 -12.99
N PHE A 132 8.85 -2.53 -14.14
CA PHE A 132 8.33 -2.14 -15.44
C PHE A 132 7.48 -3.25 -16.03
N GLN A 133 6.30 -2.89 -16.50
CA GLN A 133 5.28 -3.80 -17.01
C GLN A 133 4.80 -3.38 -18.39
N THR A 134 4.19 -4.33 -19.10
CA THR A 134 3.44 -4.10 -20.34
C THR A 134 2.08 -4.78 -20.25
N VAL A 135 1.08 -4.24 -20.92
CA VAL A 135 -0.22 -4.90 -21.03
C VAL A 135 -0.08 -6.10 -21.96
N GLU A 136 -0.34 -7.28 -21.45
CA GLU A 136 -0.33 -8.53 -22.23
C GLU A 136 -1.74 -8.83 -22.78
N GLU A 137 -2.74 -8.81 -21.90
CA GLU A 137 -4.13 -9.15 -22.26
C GLU A 137 -5.10 -8.19 -21.55
N VAL A 138 -6.25 -7.95 -22.18
CA VAL A 138 -7.35 -7.18 -21.60
C VAL A 138 -8.59 -8.07 -21.58
N ASN A 139 -9.05 -8.39 -20.37
CA ASN A 139 -10.22 -9.24 -20.15
C ASN A 139 -11.52 -8.45 -20.04
N ASP A 140 -11.43 -7.16 -19.69
CA ASP A 140 -12.54 -6.22 -19.58
C ASP A 140 -12.17 -4.90 -20.29
N GLU A 141 -12.69 -4.76 -21.50
CA GLU A 141 -12.41 -3.58 -22.36
C GLU A 141 -13.08 -2.29 -21.83
N GLU A 142 -14.20 -2.39 -21.13
CA GLU A 142 -14.89 -1.22 -20.55
C GLU A 142 -14.07 -0.64 -19.39
N THR A 143 -13.70 -1.48 -18.44
CA THR A 143 -12.83 -1.08 -17.31
C THR A 143 -11.47 -0.60 -17.81
N PHE A 144 -10.87 -1.31 -18.77
CA PHE A 144 -9.56 -0.91 -19.31
C PHE A 144 -9.64 0.47 -20.01
N SER A 145 -10.69 0.72 -20.79
CA SER A 145 -10.90 2.01 -21.45
C SER A 145 -11.08 3.16 -20.46
N SER A 146 -11.74 2.90 -19.32
CA SER A 146 -11.92 3.90 -18.26
C SER A 146 -10.62 4.34 -17.60
N LEU A 147 -9.60 3.51 -17.63
CA LEU A 147 -8.25 3.81 -17.11
C LEU A 147 -7.40 4.64 -18.07
N GLU A 148 -7.84 4.80 -19.32
CA GLU A 148 -7.16 5.55 -20.38
C GLU A 148 -5.70 5.11 -20.60
N ILE A 149 -5.40 3.80 -20.42
CA ILE A 149 -4.05 3.24 -20.60
C ILE A 149 -3.73 3.08 -22.10
N ASP A 150 -2.57 3.60 -22.51
CA ASP A 150 -2.01 3.34 -23.85
C ASP A 150 -1.21 2.02 -23.84
N LYS A 151 -1.80 0.93 -24.40
CA LYS A 151 -1.14 -0.39 -24.51
C LYS A 151 0.24 -0.35 -25.17
N SER A 152 0.55 0.70 -25.93
CA SER A 152 1.86 0.86 -26.58
C SER A 152 2.94 1.44 -25.67
N ARG A 153 2.60 1.80 -24.44
CA ARG A 153 3.52 2.36 -23.45
C ARG A 153 3.90 1.34 -22.38
N VAL A 154 5.10 1.52 -21.86
CA VAL A 154 5.57 0.77 -20.68
C VAL A 154 4.95 1.40 -19.43
N LEU A 155 4.44 0.56 -18.57
CA LEU A 155 3.93 0.93 -17.25
C LEU A 155 5.01 0.72 -16.20
N LEU A 156 4.88 1.42 -15.08
CA LEU A 156 5.71 1.22 -13.88
C LEU A 156 4.80 1.00 -12.69
N LEU A 157 4.91 -0.17 -12.07
CA LEU A 157 4.20 -0.52 -10.85
C LEU A 157 5.14 -0.32 -9.66
N VAL A 158 4.71 0.45 -8.66
CA VAL A 158 5.47 0.71 -7.44
C VAL A 158 4.67 0.25 -6.23
N HIS A 159 5.22 -0.66 -5.46
CA HIS A 159 4.69 -1.12 -4.17
C HIS A 159 5.57 -0.56 -3.05
N SER A 160 5.02 0.34 -2.23
CA SER A 160 5.71 0.93 -1.08
C SER A 160 4.71 1.60 -0.12
N GLY A 161 5.10 1.73 1.14
CA GLY A 161 4.31 2.36 2.20
C GLY A 161 4.95 3.63 2.76
N SER A 162 4.57 4.02 3.98
CA SER A 162 5.00 5.27 4.64
C SER A 162 6.40 5.22 5.25
N ARG A 163 7.07 4.06 5.17
CA ARG A 163 8.44 3.89 5.65
C ARG A 163 8.56 4.32 7.14
N GLY A 164 9.69 4.92 7.52
CA GLY A 164 9.91 5.41 8.90
C GLY A 164 8.89 6.44 9.41
N TYR A 165 7.99 6.96 8.56
CA TYR A 165 6.88 7.78 9.03
C TYR A 165 5.87 6.91 9.81
N GLY A 166 5.50 5.76 9.26
CA GLY A 166 4.57 4.84 9.92
C GLY A 166 5.15 4.25 11.20
N ASP A 167 6.47 3.98 11.26
CA ASP A 167 7.13 3.54 12.50
C ASP A 167 6.88 4.54 13.63
N ARG A 168 7.06 5.85 13.38
CA ARG A 168 6.80 6.90 14.39
C ARG A 168 5.34 6.98 14.83
N VAL A 169 4.40 6.75 13.92
CA VAL A 169 2.97 6.69 14.27
C VAL A 169 2.71 5.49 15.18
N MET A 170 3.30 4.33 14.88
CA MET A 170 3.14 3.14 15.71
C MET A 170 3.82 3.27 17.07
N ASP A 171 4.97 3.92 17.17
CA ASP A 171 5.63 4.19 18.46
C ASP A 171 4.74 5.04 19.37
N GLN A 172 3.94 5.95 18.80
CA GLN A 172 3.07 6.85 19.55
C GLN A 172 1.70 6.23 19.88
N PHE A 173 1.15 5.39 19.01
CA PHE A 173 -0.25 4.95 19.09
C PHE A 173 -0.45 3.43 19.10
N GLY A 174 0.61 2.65 18.93
CA GLY A 174 0.52 1.20 18.66
C GLY A 174 0.24 0.32 19.87
N ASP A 175 -0.32 0.84 20.97
CA ASP A 175 -0.71 0.02 22.10
C ASP A 175 -1.82 -0.99 21.75
N LEU A 176 -1.86 -2.12 22.45
CA LEU A 176 -2.79 -3.21 22.16
C LEU A 176 -4.22 -2.96 22.63
N GLY A 177 -4.43 -1.92 23.44
CA GLY A 177 -5.74 -1.62 24.07
C GLY A 177 -6.78 -1.02 23.13
N GLY A 178 -6.35 -0.61 21.93
CA GLY A 178 -7.20 0.16 21.01
C GLY A 178 -7.39 1.61 21.47
N ILE A 179 -7.95 2.44 20.58
CA ILE A 179 -8.22 3.86 20.83
C ILE A 179 -9.72 4.10 20.67
N GLN A 180 -10.37 4.56 21.74
CA GLN A 180 -11.79 4.88 21.74
C GLN A 180 -12.08 6.02 20.75
N SER A 181 -13.01 5.81 19.83
CA SER A 181 -13.45 6.82 18.87
C SER A 181 -14.06 8.04 19.59
N GLY A 182 -13.95 9.21 18.94
CA GLY A 182 -14.45 10.47 19.51
C GLY A 182 -13.54 11.09 20.59
N THR A 183 -12.42 10.45 20.96
CA THR A 183 -11.44 11.03 21.88
C THR A 183 -10.41 11.89 21.13
N GLU A 184 -9.76 12.80 21.84
CA GLU A 184 -8.67 13.60 21.31
C GLU A 184 -7.54 12.71 20.76
N ARG A 185 -7.23 11.60 21.43
CA ARG A 185 -6.23 10.61 21.01
C ARG A 185 -6.62 9.97 19.67
N ALA A 186 -7.89 9.64 19.46
CA ALA A 186 -8.37 9.10 18.18
C ALA A 186 -8.22 10.14 17.05
N GLY A 187 -8.53 11.41 17.34
CA GLY A 187 -8.34 12.51 16.40
C GLY A 187 -6.86 12.67 16.01
N ALA A 188 -5.96 12.65 16.99
CA ALA A 188 -4.51 12.75 16.77
C ALA A 188 -3.96 11.56 15.96
N TYR A 189 -4.42 10.32 16.28
CA TYR A 189 -4.07 9.14 15.50
C TYR A 189 -4.51 9.28 14.04
N MET A 190 -5.78 9.62 13.79
CA MET A 190 -6.31 9.71 12.43
C MET A 190 -5.61 10.80 11.62
N LEU A 191 -5.25 11.91 12.23
CA LEU A 191 -4.44 12.95 11.56
C LEU A 191 -3.06 12.41 11.17
N SER A 192 -2.40 11.70 12.06
CA SER A 192 -1.09 11.09 11.79
C SER A 192 -1.17 9.98 10.74
N HIS A 193 -2.24 9.18 10.81
CA HIS A 193 -2.57 8.14 9.82
C HIS A 193 -2.77 8.75 8.43
N ASP A 194 -3.63 9.76 8.27
CA ASP A 194 -3.95 10.37 6.98
C ASP A 194 -2.70 11.03 6.36
N ASN A 195 -1.87 11.66 7.20
CA ASN A 195 -0.58 12.19 6.76
C ASN A 195 0.39 11.08 6.31
N ALA A 196 0.38 9.92 6.96
CA ALA A 196 1.21 8.78 6.55
C ALA A 196 0.73 8.20 5.19
N LEU A 197 -0.57 8.12 4.97
CA LEU A 197 -1.14 7.70 3.68
C LEU A 197 -0.74 8.66 2.55
N LEU A 198 -0.88 9.97 2.79
CA LEU A 198 -0.47 11.00 1.83
C LEU A 198 1.03 10.91 1.53
N TRP A 199 1.85 10.72 2.56
CA TRP A 199 3.30 10.53 2.40
C TRP A 199 3.62 9.30 1.56
N ALA A 200 2.94 8.16 1.82
CA ALA A 200 3.14 6.91 1.08
C ALA A 200 2.79 7.05 -0.41
N SER A 201 1.68 7.71 -0.74
CA SER A 201 1.30 8.01 -2.13
C SER A 201 2.34 8.89 -2.82
N ARG A 202 2.78 9.97 -2.16
CA ARG A 202 3.85 10.84 -2.66
C ARG A 202 5.18 10.10 -2.83
N ASN A 203 5.48 9.16 -1.93
CA ASN A 203 6.68 8.32 -2.02
C ASN A 203 6.64 7.43 -3.26
N ARG A 204 5.52 6.73 -3.54
CA ARG A 204 5.35 5.91 -4.75
C ARG A 204 5.52 6.74 -6.03
N TYR A 205 4.89 7.91 -6.09
CA TYR A 205 5.07 8.83 -7.22
C TYR A 205 6.53 9.28 -7.38
N THR A 206 7.19 9.63 -6.28
CA THR A 206 8.60 10.06 -6.30
C THR A 206 9.54 8.94 -6.73
N VAL A 207 9.29 7.69 -6.31
CA VAL A 207 10.01 6.51 -6.80
C VAL A 207 9.87 6.39 -8.32
N ALA A 208 8.64 6.47 -8.82
CA ALA A 208 8.36 6.39 -10.25
C ALA A 208 9.05 7.52 -11.03
N LEU A 209 8.97 8.76 -10.53
CA LEU A 209 9.61 9.91 -11.15
C LEU A 209 11.13 9.77 -11.20
N LYS A 210 11.77 9.36 -10.11
CA LYS A 210 13.23 9.15 -10.07
C LYS A 210 13.69 8.06 -11.01
N LEU A 211 12.99 6.92 -11.06
CA LEU A 211 13.34 5.82 -11.96
C LEU A 211 13.19 6.25 -13.43
N THR A 212 12.09 6.91 -13.77
CA THR A 212 11.84 7.36 -15.13
C THR A 212 12.77 8.51 -15.54
N GLU A 213 13.11 9.44 -14.63
CA GLU A 213 14.09 10.49 -14.86
C GLU A 213 15.45 9.90 -15.19
N TYR A 214 15.95 8.99 -14.33
CA TYR A 214 17.23 8.33 -14.54
C TYR A 214 17.32 7.59 -15.89
N LEU A 215 16.21 6.98 -16.30
CA LEU A 215 16.13 6.27 -17.58
C LEU A 215 15.87 7.20 -18.78
N GLY A 216 15.53 8.47 -18.54
CA GLY A 216 15.24 9.46 -19.59
C GLY A 216 13.81 9.40 -20.13
N TYR A 217 12.84 9.01 -19.31
CA TYR A 217 11.43 8.86 -19.65
C TYR A 217 10.48 9.57 -18.67
N SER A 218 10.96 10.55 -17.90
CA SER A 218 10.17 11.25 -16.88
C SER A 218 9.12 12.20 -17.47
N SER A 219 9.35 12.73 -18.66
CA SER A 219 8.39 13.61 -19.31
C SER A 219 7.09 12.88 -19.62
N GLY A 220 5.97 13.38 -19.08
CA GLY A 220 4.66 12.79 -19.30
C GLY A 220 4.38 11.53 -18.46
N LEU A 221 5.07 11.36 -17.31
CA LEU A 221 4.68 10.38 -16.32
C LEU A 221 3.28 10.70 -15.81
N ARG A 222 2.36 9.75 -15.93
CA ARG A 222 0.97 9.88 -15.52
C ARG A 222 0.62 8.81 -14.50
N THR A 223 0.05 9.22 -13.37
CA THR A 223 -0.56 8.28 -12.44
C THR A 223 -1.83 7.71 -13.04
N VAL A 224 -1.90 6.41 -13.21
CA VAL A 224 -3.10 5.68 -13.65
C VAL A 224 -3.95 5.35 -12.44
N LEU A 225 -3.31 4.79 -11.41
CA LEU A 225 -3.96 4.33 -10.20
C LEU A 225 -2.99 4.45 -9.02
N ASP A 226 -3.49 4.80 -7.84
CA ASP A 226 -2.77 4.69 -6.58
C ASP A 226 -3.74 4.18 -5.50
N CYS A 227 -3.52 2.98 -4.98
CA CYS A 227 -4.39 2.31 -4.02
C CYS A 227 -3.62 1.88 -2.78
N CYS A 228 -4.08 2.30 -1.61
CA CYS A 228 -3.63 1.73 -0.34
C CYS A 228 -4.34 0.42 -0.04
N HIS A 229 -3.66 -0.51 0.63
CA HIS A 229 -4.25 -1.73 1.17
C HIS A 229 -3.98 -1.89 2.68
N ASN A 230 -3.42 -0.86 3.33
CA ASN A 230 -3.10 -0.86 4.76
C ASN A 230 -3.47 0.48 5.40
N PHE A 231 -4.73 0.58 5.85
CA PHE A 231 -5.31 1.85 6.30
C PHE A 231 -6.54 1.64 7.19
N VAL A 232 -7.01 2.73 7.80
CA VAL A 232 -8.30 2.84 8.48
C VAL A 232 -9.22 3.74 7.67
N GLU A 233 -10.45 3.28 7.43
CA GLU A 233 -11.50 4.09 6.81
C GLU A 233 -12.62 4.34 7.83
N ARG A 234 -13.22 5.52 7.78
CA ARG A 234 -14.43 5.87 8.56
C ARG A 234 -15.64 5.72 7.64
N THR A 235 -16.58 4.92 8.05
CA THR A 235 -17.87 4.70 7.38
C THR A 235 -18.97 5.42 8.10
#